data_10d37d2c7ffecfa2ac6baba2e8d712cd
#
_entry.id   10d37d2c7ffecfa2ac6baba2e8d712cd
#
_cell.length_a   1.000
_cell.length_b   1.000
_cell.length_c   1.000
_cell.angle_alpha   90.00
_cell.angle_beta   90.00
_cell.angle_gamma   90.00
#
_symmetry.space_group_name_H-M   'P 1'
#
loop_
_entity.id
_entity.type
_entity.pdbx_description
1 polymer ?
#
loop_
_entity_poly.entity_id
_entity_poly.type
_entity_poly.pdbx_seq_one_letter_code
_entity_poly.pdbx_strand_id
1 'polypeptide(L)'
;MKNKSWDDKFGILEDNYSQRAIEQERMKRFVDSINTTPGAIVEGLGKDAPTIINSNGGKQSSSPYEPCLLDPDFLDTMVSEEGPLHYVALYMKDPSISTHLFLALECRQPDEPEEELDYTSLMAKRLLTISKVLKEGAEKYETNNWRLIPSEAHLSHAISHYLAYLMNDKQDDHLAHFYTRLMMCYATPQSEDFSYTMYVKKS
;
A
#
# COMPACT_ATOMS: atom_id res chain seq x y z
N MET A 1 -35.57 -31.08 10.07
CA MET A 1 -34.71 -30.16 9.32
C MET A 1 -35.59 -29.25 8.50
N LYS A 2 -35.69 -27.96 8.84
CA LYS A 2 -36.46 -26.98 8.05
C LYS A 2 -35.58 -26.54 6.88
N ASN A 3 -36.02 -26.82 5.65
CA ASN A 3 -35.39 -26.25 4.46
C ASN A 3 -35.53 -24.73 4.53
N LYS A 4 -34.39 -24.01 4.57
CA LYS A 4 -34.40 -22.57 4.36
C LYS A 4 -34.93 -22.28 2.96
N SER A 5 -35.91 -21.37 2.89
CA SER A 5 -36.55 -20.98 1.64
C SER A 5 -35.52 -20.37 0.68
N TRP A 6 -35.75 -20.46 -0.63
CA TRP A 6 -34.91 -19.82 -1.66
C TRP A 6 -34.88 -18.31 -1.48
N ASP A 7 -35.94 -17.72 -0.94
CA ASP A 7 -36.07 -16.27 -0.70
C ASP A 7 -35.05 -15.75 0.32
N ASP A 8 -34.67 -16.55 1.34
CA ASP A 8 -33.63 -16.20 2.31
C ASP A 8 -32.22 -16.10 1.68
N LYS A 9 -31.99 -16.83 0.58
CA LYS A 9 -30.71 -16.77 -0.15
C LYS A 9 -30.63 -15.59 -1.11
N PHE A 10 -31.74 -15.21 -1.73
CA PHE A 10 -31.81 -14.08 -2.65
C PHE A 10 -31.76 -12.75 -1.90
N GLY A 11 -32.36 -12.61 -0.73
CA GLY A 11 -32.28 -11.44 0.12
C GLY A 11 -30.85 -11.10 0.54
N ILE A 12 -30.04 -12.12 0.88
CA ILE A 12 -28.61 -11.92 1.22
C ILE A 12 -27.80 -11.46 0.00
N LEU A 13 -28.17 -11.90 -1.21
CA LEU A 13 -27.48 -11.48 -2.45
C LEU A 13 -27.85 -10.03 -2.81
N GLU A 14 -29.10 -9.62 -2.65
CA GLU A 14 -29.54 -8.23 -2.91
C GLU A 14 -28.91 -7.23 -1.92
N ASP A 15 -28.81 -7.58 -0.65
CA ASP A 15 -28.13 -6.74 0.36
C ASP A 15 -26.64 -6.57 0.03
N ASN A 16 -25.97 -7.62 -0.41
CA ASN A 16 -24.56 -7.54 -0.83
C ASN A 16 -24.36 -6.69 -2.09
N TYR A 17 -25.26 -6.76 -3.06
CA TYR A 17 -25.23 -5.91 -4.26
C TYR A 17 -25.47 -4.44 -3.92
N SER A 18 -26.41 -4.16 -3.04
CA SER A 18 -26.71 -2.80 -2.57
C SER A 18 -25.54 -2.20 -1.79
N GLN A 19 -24.89 -2.97 -0.93
CA GLN A 19 -23.71 -2.56 -0.17
C GLN A 19 -22.53 -2.27 -1.10
N ARG A 20 -22.24 -3.14 -2.06
CA ARG A 20 -21.19 -2.92 -3.07
C ARG A 20 -21.42 -1.67 -3.91
N ALA A 21 -22.67 -1.41 -4.33
CA ALA A 21 -23.00 -0.21 -5.09
C ALA A 21 -22.79 1.09 -4.28
N ILE A 22 -23.15 1.06 -2.99
CA ILE A 22 -22.92 2.18 -2.07
C ILE A 22 -21.42 2.41 -1.89
N GLU A 23 -20.64 1.37 -1.76
CA GLU A 23 -19.21 1.44 -1.54
C GLU A 23 -18.46 1.92 -2.79
N GLN A 24 -18.86 1.46 -3.97
CA GLN A 24 -18.37 1.97 -5.25
C GLN A 24 -18.66 3.46 -5.44
N GLU A 25 -19.87 3.91 -5.12
CA GLU A 25 -20.22 5.33 -5.20
C GLU A 25 -19.44 6.17 -4.17
N ARG A 26 -19.22 5.64 -2.97
CA ARG A 26 -18.39 6.28 -1.93
C ARG A 26 -16.93 6.40 -2.39
N MET A 27 -16.39 5.34 -2.98
CA MET A 27 -15.05 5.34 -3.54
C MET A 27 -14.94 6.33 -4.70
N LYS A 28 -15.92 6.33 -5.62
CA LYS A 28 -15.95 7.30 -6.72
C LYS A 28 -15.95 8.74 -6.23
N ARG A 29 -16.79 9.08 -5.23
CA ARG A 29 -16.81 10.44 -4.64
C ARG A 29 -15.49 10.78 -3.96
N PHE A 30 -14.84 9.81 -3.33
CA PHE A 30 -13.52 9.99 -2.74
C PHE A 30 -12.47 10.29 -3.82
N VAL A 31 -12.44 9.51 -4.90
CA VAL A 31 -11.55 9.73 -6.06
C VAL A 31 -11.81 11.09 -6.72
N ASP A 32 -13.07 11.44 -6.93
CA ASP A 32 -13.46 12.74 -7.50
C ASP A 32 -13.00 13.89 -6.58
N SER A 33 -13.08 13.71 -5.25
CA SER A 33 -12.60 14.71 -4.29
C SER A 33 -11.07 14.87 -4.32
N ILE A 34 -10.32 13.77 -4.46
CA ILE A 34 -8.86 13.80 -4.61
C ILE A 34 -8.47 14.56 -5.89
N ASN A 35 -9.12 14.24 -7.01
CA ASN A 35 -8.79 14.83 -8.30
C ASN A 35 -9.16 16.31 -8.42
N THR A 36 -10.12 16.79 -7.61
CA THR A 36 -10.56 18.20 -7.61
C THR A 36 -9.90 19.04 -6.52
N THR A 37 -9.28 18.41 -5.52
CA THR A 37 -8.59 19.13 -4.44
C THR A 37 -7.17 19.52 -4.91
N PRO A 38 -6.70 20.76 -4.67
CA PRO A 38 -5.30 21.11 -4.88
C PRO A 38 -4.41 20.11 -4.13
N GLY A 39 -3.39 19.58 -4.79
CA GLY A 39 -2.49 18.60 -4.20
C GLY A 39 -1.89 19.10 -2.88
N ALA A 40 -2.01 18.32 -1.84
CA ALA A 40 -1.35 18.61 -0.57
C ALA A 40 0.15 18.22 -0.68
N ILE A 41 1.01 19.01 -0.06
CA ILE A 41 2.42 18.65 0.07
C ILE A 41 2.56 17.79 1.32
N VAL A 42 3.05 16.56 1.15
CA VAL A 42 3.38 15.68 2.28
C VAL A 42 4.84 15.87 2.63
N GLU A 43 5.09 16.54 3.74
CA GLU A 43 6.45 16.88 4.18
C GLU A 43 7.30 15.61 4.36
N GLY A 44 8.56 15.66 3.91
CA GLY A 44 9.54 14.59 4.10
C GLY A 44 9.42 13.40 3.15
N LEU A 45 8.52 13.44 2.15
CA LEU A 45 8.42 12.39 1.12
C LEU A 45 8.93 12.81 -0.26
N GLY A 46 9.29 14.08 -0.44
CA GLY A 46 9.83 14.60 -1.71
C GLY A 46 11.29 14.21 -1.95
N LYS A 47 11.77 14.52 -3.15
CA LYS A 47 13.17 14.25 -3.59
C LYS A 47 14.24 14.90 -2.72
N ASP A 48 13.90 15.99 -2.06
CA ASP A 48 14.80 16.79 -1.22
C ASP A 48 14.83 16.32 0.25
N ALA A 49 14.11 15.25 0.60
CA ALA A 49 14.14 14.70 1.95
C ALA A 49 15.58 14.32 2.36
N PRO A 50 16.03 14.66 3.57
CA PRO A 50 17.37 14.35 4.05
C PRO A 50 17.65 12.84 4.00
N THR A 51 18.88 12.46 3.72
CA THR A 51 19.32 11.06 3.76
C THR A 51 19.72 10.67 5.16
N ILE A 52 19.19 9.55 5.66
CA ILE A 52 19.61 8.91 6.90
C ILE A 52 20.30 7.57 6.61
N ILE A 53 21.13 7.13 7.55
CA ILE A 53 21.81 5.84 7.48
C ILE A 53 21.34 5.02 8.68
N ASN A 54 20.83 3.82 8.43
CA ASN A 54 20.43 2.90 9.48
C ASN A 54 21.63 2.14 10.08
N SER A 55 21.39 1.35 11.13
CA SER A 55 22.42 0.56 11.81
C SER A 55 23.11 -0.47 10.90
N ASN A 56 22.48 -0.90 9.83
CA ASN A 56 23.01 -1.87 8.86
C ASN A 56 23.77 -1.19 7.70
N GLY A 57 23.93 0.13 7.74
CA GLY A 57 24.58 0.90 6.68
C GLY A 57 23.69 1.26 5.50
N GLY A 58 22.42 0.86 5.52
CA GLY A 58 21.44 1.22 4.48
C GLY A 58 21.11 2.71 4.51
N LYS A 59 21.11 3.34 3.34
CA LYS A 59 20.82 4.76 3.14
C LYS A 59 19.41 4.93 2.58
N GLN A 60 18.62 5.81 3.16
CA GLN A 60 17.28 6.15 2.68
C GLN A 60 16.92 7.59 2.97
N SER A 61 15.89 8.12 2.31
CA SER A 61 15.32 9.40 2.69
C SER A 61 14.71 9.30 4.09
N SER A 62 14.88 10.34 4.92
CA SER A 62 14.16 10.41 6.19
C SER A 62 12.67 10.66 5.93
N SER A 63 11.82 10.13 6.81
CA SER A 63 10.40 10.48 6.85
C SER A 63 10.02 10.81 8.28
N PRO A 64 9.21 11.84 8.53
CA PRO A 64 8.66 12.10 9.87
C PRO A 64 7.52 11.13 10.22
N TYR A 65 7.09 10.31 9.28
CA TYR A 65 5.96 9.40 9.43
C TYR A 65 6.42 7.97 9.61
N GLU A 66 5.80 7.26 10.54
CA GLU A 66 5.98 5.82 10.73
C GLU A 66 4.61 5.10 10.71
N PRO A 67 3.96 5.01 9.55
CA PRO A 67 2.64 4.39 9.46
C PRO A 67 2.59 2.92 9.87
N CYS A 68 3.73 2.24 9.92
CA CYS A 68 3.82 0.90 10.49
C CYS A 68 3.44 0.82 11.97
N LEU A 69 3.40 1.94 12.69
CA LEU A 69 2.93 2.02 14.07
C LEU A 69 1.40 2.13 14.18
N LEU A 70 0.70 2.30 13.06
CA LEU A 70 -0.76 2.24 13.06
C LEU A 70 -1.23 0.84 13.41
N ASP A 71 -2.29 0.77 14.22
CA ASP A 71 -2.98 -0.49 14.47
C ASP A 71 -3.54 -1.03 13.16
N PRO A 72 -3.22 -2.29 12.78
CA PRO A 72 -3.64 -2.84 11.49
C PRO A 72 -5.16 -3.06 11.38
N ASP A 73 -5.87 -3.29 12.48
CA ASP A 73 -7.32 -3.40 12.46
C ASP A 73 -7.96 -2.03 12.24
N PHE A 74 -7.39 -0.98 12.87
CA PHE A 74 -7.82 0.39 12.62
C PHE A 74 -7.54 0.80 11.17
N LEU A 75 -6.34 0.53 10.63
CA LEU A 75 -6.01 0.82 9.24
C LEU A 75 -6.98 0.14 8.28
N ASP A 76 -7.27 -1.13 8.52
CA ASP A 76 -8.19 -1.93 7.72
C ASP A 76 -9.62 -1.37 7.71
N THR A 77 -10.11 -0.86 8.85
CA THR A 77 -11.44 -0.24 8.94
C THR A 77 -11.54 1.11 8.23
N MET A 78 -10.42 1.81 8.06
CA MET A 78 -10.37 3.15 7.43
C MET A 78 -10.22 3.10 5.92
N VAL A 79 -9.96 1.93 5.35
CA VAL A 79 -9.69 1.76 3.92
C VAL A 79 -10.73 0.86 3.26
N SER A 80 -10.78 0.87 1.93
CA SER A 80 -11.66 -0.04 1.18
C SER A 80 -11.13 -1.47 1.24
N GLU A 81 -12.02 -2.44 1.44
CA GLU A 81 -11.71 -3.87 1.43
C GLU A 81 -11.09 -4.38 0.11
N GLU A 82 -11.23 -3.63 -0.97
CA GLU A 82 -10.66 -3.96 -2.29
C GLU A 82 -9.40 -3.15 -2.60
N GLY A 83 -8.97 -2.27 -1.70
CA GLY A 83 -7.86 -1.34 -1.93
C GLY A 83 -6.50 -1.89 -1.49
N PRO A 84 -5.39 -1.31 -1.99
CA PRO A 84 -4.04 -1.77 -1.64
C PRO A 84 -3.74 -1.73 -0.15
N LEU A 85 -4.24 -0.74 0.58
CA LEU A 85 -4.00 -0.61 2.03
C LEU A 85 -4.71 -1.69 2.84
N HIS A 86 -5.83 -2.25 2.37
CA HIS A 86 -6.44 -3.43 2.98
C HIS A 86 -5.45 -4.61 3.01
N TYR A 87 -4.86 -4.94 1.86
CA TYR A 87 -3.87 -6.03 1.79
C TYR A 87 -2.58 -5.72 2.57
N VAL A 88 -2.18 -4.46 2.63
CA VAL A 88 -1.07 -4.03 3.51
C VAL A 88 -1.44 -4.25 4.97
N ALA A 89 -2.65 -3.92 5.41
CA ALA A 89 -3.11 -4.16 6.77
C ALA A 89 -3.17 -5.66 7.08
N LEU A 90 -3.62 -6.51 6.15
CA LEU A 90 -3.57 -7.97 6.31
C LEU A 90 -2.13 -8.50 6.45
N TYR A 91 -1.19 -7.97 5.66
CA TYR A 91 0.23 -8.30 5.82
C TYR A 91 0.76 -7.87 7.19
N MET A 92 0.37 -6.70 7.68
CA MET A 92 0.75 -6.22 9.01
C MET A 92 0.21 -7.12 10.14
N LYS A 93 -0.98 -7.71 9.97
CA LYS A 93 -1.57 -8.68 10.92
C LYS A 93 -0.82 -10.01 10.94
N ASP A 94 -0.41 -10.48 9.78
CA ASP A 94 0.37 -11.72 9.62
C ASP A 94 1.44 -11.58 8.53
N PRO A 95 2.64 -11.11 8.88
CA PRO A 95 3.73 -10.92 7.94
C PRO A 95 4.28 -12.22 7.32
N SER A 96 3.90 -13.39 7.85
CA SER A 96 4.27 -14.68 7.25
C SER A 96 3.56 -14.92 5.92
N ILE A 97 2.43 -14.23 5.68
CA ILE A 97 1.65 -14.32 4.46
C ILE A 97 2.06 -13.21 3.48
N SER A 98 3.27 -13.34 2.93
CA SER A 98 3.85 -12.34 2.01
C SER A 98 3.04 -12.15 0.71
N THR A 99 2.14 -13.07 0.37
CA THR A 99 1.24 -12.94 -0.78
C THR A 99 0.34 -11.72 -0.68
N HIS A 100 0.03 -11.21 0.51
CA HIS A 100 -0.73 -9.97 0.68
C HIS A 100 -0.03 -8.76 0.04
N LEU A 101 1.30 -8.70 0.01
CA LEU A 101 2.04 -7.64 -0.67
C LEU A 101 1.86 -7.71 -2.21
N PHE A 102 1.73 -8.91 -2.78
CA PHE A 102 1.40 -9.07 -4.20
C PHE A 102 -0.03 -8.63 -4.48
N LEU A 103 -0.99 -8.99 -3.64
CA LEU A 103 -2.37 -8.54 -3.80
C LEU A 103 -2.47 -7.01 -3.72
N ALA A 104 -1.73 -6.37 -2.80
CA ALA A 104 -1.64 -4.91 -2.76
C ALA A 104 -1.03 -4.32 -4.05
N LEU A 105 -0.03 -5.00 -4.63
CA LEU A 105 0.56 -4.61 -5.91
C LEU A 105 -0.39 -4.81 -7.09
N GLU A 106 -1.27 -5.81 -7.04
CA GLU A 106 -2.22 -6.15 -8.10
C GLU A 106 -3.47 -5.26 -8.09
N CYS A 107 -3.78 -4.61 -6.97
CA CYS A 107 -4.94 -3.75 -6.86
C CYS A 107 -4.92 -2.65 -7.92
N ARG A 108 -6.04 -2.50 -8.63
CA ARG A 108 -6.23 -1.39 -9.57
C ARG A 108 -6.25 -0.07 -8.81
N GLN A 109 -5.60 0.92 -9.38
CA GLN A 109 -5.61 2.26 -8.80
C GLN A 109 -6.80 3.07 -9.30
N PRO A 110 -7.25 4.08 -8.51
CA PRO A 110 -8.41 4.89 -8.87
C PRO A 110 -8.32 5.62 -10.22
N ASP A 111 -7.11 5.96 -10.65
CA ASP A 111 -6.84 6.67 -11.90
C ASP A 111 -6.51 5.73 -13.08
N GLU A 112 -6.50 4.42 -12.86
CA GLU A 112 -6.28 3.45 -13.94
C GLU A 112 -7.59 3.18 -14.70
N PRO A 113 -7.60 3.28 -16.06
CA PRO A 113 -8.79 3.07 -16.86
C PRO A 113 -9.36 1.66 -16.68
N GLU A 114 -10.70 1.57 -16.58
CA GLU A 114 -11.38 0.28 -16.33
C GLU A 114 -11.24 -0.73 -17.48
N GLU A 115 -11.06 -0.27 -18.72
CA GLU A 115 -11.30 -1.09 -19.91
C GLU A 115 -10.04 -1.40 -20.75
N GLU A 116 -8.87 -0.82 -20.48
CA GLU A 116 -7.79 -0.84 -21.49
C GLU A 116 -6.60 -1.76 -21.17
N LEU A 117 -6.42 -2.22 -19.94
CA LEU A 117 -5.26 -3.04 -19.63
C LEU A 117 -5.68 -4.41 -19.08
N ASP A 118 -5.31 -5.46 -19.83
CA ASP A 118 -5.31 -6.79 -19.24
C ASP A 118 -4.29 -6.87 -18.08
N TYR A 119 -4.47 -7.89 -17.22
CA TYR A 119 -3.63 -8.10 -16.05
C TYR A 119 -2.13 -8.15 -16.39
N THR A 120 -1.76 -8.80 -17.49
CA THR A 120 -0.35 -8.96 -17.91
C THR A 120 0.27 -7.61 -18.26
N SER A 121 -0.45 -6.78 -19.00
CA SER A 121 -0.02 -5.44 -19.37
C SER A 121 0.12 -4.52 -18.16
N LEU A 122 -0.83 -4.62 -17.22
CA LEU A 122 -0.78 -3.87 -15.96
C LEU A 122 0.46 -4.24 -15.13
N MET A 123 0.72 -5.53 -14.96
CA MET A 123 1.90 -6.01 -14.23
C MET A 123 3.20 -5.64 -14.93
N ALA A 124 3.26 -5.73 -16.25
CA ALA A 124 4.44 -5.31 -17.01
C ALA A 124 4.73 -3.81 -16.82
N LYS A 125 3.71 -2.96 -16.87
CA LYS A 125 3.83 -1.52 -16.60
C LYS A 125 4.39 -1.26 -15.19
N ARG A 126 3.87 -1.94 -14.17
CA ARG A 126 4.32 -1.80 -12.78
C ARG A 126 5.77 -2.26 -12.60
N LEU A 127 6.16 -3.38 -13.21
CA LEU A 127 7.54 -3.86 -13.17
C LEU A 127 8.52 -2.88 -13.83
N LEU A 128 8.16 -2.27 -14.95
CA LEU A 128 8.97 -1.22 -15.58
C LEU A 128 9.07 0.02 -14.67
N THR A 129 8.00 0.41 -14.04
CA THR A 129 7.96 1.51 -13.07
C THR A 129 8.89 1.24 -11.88
N ILE A 130 8.80 0.06 -11.27
CA ILE A 130 9.69 -0.39 -10.19
C ILE A 130 11.15 -0.35 -10.67
N SER A 131 11.45 -0.88 -11.85
CA SER A 131 12.80 -0.90 -12.42
C SER A 131 13.39 0.50 -12.58
N LYS A 132 12.58 1.48 -12.99
CA LYS A 132 12.99 2.88 -13.09
C LYS A 132 13.39 3.45 -11.73
N VAL A 133 12.55 3.28 -10.71
CA VAL A 133 12.85 3.77 -9.34
C VAL A 133 14.09 3.10 -8.75
N LEU A 134 14.25 1.78 -9.00
CA LEU A 134 15.46 1.06 -8.57
C LEU A 134 16.73 1.60 -9.21
N LYS A 135 16.68 1.97 -10.49
CA LYS A 135 17.81 2.58 -11.19
C LYS A 135 18.16 3.95 -10.58
N GLU A 136 17.17 4.82 -10.40
CA GLU A 136 17.36 6.13 -9.77
C GLU A 136 17.91 5.99 -8.33
N GLY A 137 17.40 5.03 -7.57
CA GLY A 137 17.90 4.70 -6.24
C GLY A 137 19.35 4.18 -6.24
N ALA A 138 19.73 3.36 -7.23
CA ALA A 138 21.11 2.87 -7.37
C ALA A 138 22.10 4.01 -7.70
N GLU A 139 21.67 4.98 -8.48
CA GLU A 139 22.48 6.18 -8.78
C GLU A 139 22.67 7.07 -7.54
N LYS A 140 21.64 7.17 -6.68
CA LYS A 140 21.68 8.02 -5.47
C LYS A 140 22.36 7.32 -4.26
N TYR A 141 22.16 6.03 -4.07
CA TYR A 141 22.48 5.31 -2.85
C TYR A 141 23.42 4.09 -3.03
N GLU A 142 23.84 3.77 -4.23
CA GLU A 142 24.54 2.56 -4.62
C GLU A 142 23.61 1.37 -4.92
N THR A 143 24.08 0.48 -5.79
CA THR A 143 23.33 -0.71 -6.21
C THR A 143 23.04 -1.64 -5.03
N ASN A 144 21.79 -2.07 -4.90
CA ASN A 144 21.32 -2.96 -3.83
C ASN A 144 21.40 -2.40 -2.40
N ASN A 145 21.66 -1.11 -2.22
CA ASN A 145 21.64 -0.45 -0.90
C ASN A 145 20.32 -0.70 -0.13
N TRP A 146 19.19 -0.81 -0.83
CA TRP A 146 17.90 -1.09 -0.23
C TRP A 146 17.83 -2.42 0.54
N ARG A 147 18.67 -3.40 0.23
CA ARG A 147 18.74 -4.69 0.96
C ARG A 147 19.30 -4.54 2.39
N LEU A 148 19.92 -3.43 2.70
CA LEU A 148 20.42 -3.08 4.03
C LEU A 148 19.36 -2.35 4.89
N ILE A 149 18.21 -2.06 4.31
CA ILE A 149 17.10 -1.35 4.98
C ILE A 149 16.13 -2.42 5.50
N PRO A 150 15.70 -2.37 6.77
CA PRO A 150 14.73 -3.31 7.32
C PRO A 150 13.40 -3.31 6.57
N SER A 151 12.73 -4.45 6.49
CA SER A 151 11.45 -4.59 5.77
C SER A 151 10.37 -3.66 6.33
N GLU A 152 10.37 -3.42 7.63
CA GLU A 152 9.46 -2.51 8.32
C GLU A 152 9.60 -1.06 7.83
N ALA A 153 10.84 -0.62 7.62
CA ALA A 153 11.09 0.71 7.09
C ALA A 153 10.61 0.82 5.63
N HIS A 154 10.76 -0.25 4.84
CA HIS A 154 10.18 -0.30 3.50
C HIS A 154 8.67 -0.23 3.53
N LEU A 155 8.02 -0.97 4.43
CA LEU A 155 6.57 -0.97 4.58
C LEU A 155 6.06 0.40 5.01
N SER A 156 6.73 1.03 6.00
CA SER A 156 6.39 2.37 6.47
C SER A 156 6.43 3.40 5.34
N HIS A 157 7.51 3.38 4.55
CA HIS A 157 7.63 4.24 3.37
C HIS A 157 6.58 3.92 2.29
N ALA A 158 6.25 2.64 2.08
CA ALA A 158 5.19 2.26 1.14
C ALA A 158 3.86 2.92 1.52
N ILE A 159 3.41 2.74 2.77
CA ILE A 159 2.16 3.32 3.26
C ILE A 159 2.19 4.86 3.13
N SER A 160 3.30 5.49 3.53
CA SER A 160 3.45 6.96 3.43
C SER A 160 3.31 7.46 1.99
N HIS A 161 3.95 6.79 1.03
CA HIS A 161 3.84 7.15 -0.38
C HIS A 161 2.41 6.93 -0.92
N TYR A 162 1.75 5.84 -0.51
CA TYR A 162 0.37 5.64 -0.94
C TYR A 162 -0.58 6.68 -0.38
N LEU A 163 -0.43 7.06 0.89
CA LEU A 163 -1.20 8.16 1.48
C LEU A 163 -0.94 9.50 0.78
N ALA A 164 0.31 9.81 0.44
CA ALA A 164 0.66 11.00 -0.34
C ALA A 164 0.02 10.98 -1.75
N TYR A 165 0.01 9.80 -2.41
CA TYR A 165 -0.71 9.63 -3.67
C TYR A 165 -2.20 9.93 -3.53
N LEU A 166 -2.87 9.39 -2.49
CA LEU A 166 -4.26 9.66 -2.20
C LEU A 166 -4.54 11.14 -1.86
N MET A 167 -3.57 11.85 -1.31
CA MET A 167 -3.62 13.30 -1.07
C MET A 167 -3.30 14.14 -2.32
N ASN A 168 -3.11 13.49 -3.48
CA ASN A 168 -2.76 14.12 -4.75
C ASN A 168 -1.46 14.96 -4.65
N ASP A 169 -0.51 14.55 -3.81
CA ASP A 169 0.81 15.16 -3.76
C ASP A 169 1.55 14.91 -5.09
N LYS A 170 2.15 15.96 -5.65
CA LYS A 170 2.85 15.92 -6.94
C LYS A 170 4.35 16.17 -6.81
N GLN A 171 4.90 16.16 -5.60
CA GLN A 171 6.33 16.35 -5.38
C GLN A 171 7.18 15.19 -5.92
N ASP A 172 6.57 13.99 -6.01
CA ASP A 172 7.23 12.79 -6.51
C ASP A 172 6.23 11.84 -7.18
N ASP A 173 6.71 10.79 -7.84
CA ASP A 173 5.88 9.68 -8.32
C ASP A 173 5.61 8.71 -7.16
N HIS A 174 4.70 9.12 -6.28
CA HIS A 174 4.39 8.38 -5.06
C HIS A 174 3.89 6.97 -5.32
N LEU A 175 3.14 6.75 -6.40
CA LEU A 175 2.65 5.43 -6.75
C LEU A 175 3.79 4.50 -7.19
N ALA A 176 4.75 5.01 -7.96
CA ALA A 176 5.95 4.28 -8.34
C ALA A 176 6.79 3.88 -7.11
N HIS A 177 6.93 4.79 -6.16
CA HIS A 177 7.63 4.52 -4.90
C HIS A 177 6.87 3.52 -4.04
N PHE A 178 5.55 3.59 -3.96
CA PHE A 178 4.72 2.60 -3.27
C PHE A 178 4.99 1.19 -3.78
N TYR A 179 4.87 0.95 -5.09
CA TYR A 179 5.13 -0.36 -5.68
C TYR A 179 6.55 -0.86 -5.43
N THR A 180 7.52 0.04 -5.57
CA THR A 180 8.93 -0.30 -5.35
C THR A 180 9.19 -0.70 -3.89
N ARG A 181 8.60 0.01 -2.94
CA ARG A 181 8.72 -0.30 -1.50
C ARG A 181 8.03 -1.59 -1.11
N LEU A 182 6.89 -1.94 -1.71
CA LEU A 182 6.26 -3.26 -1.51
C LEU A 182 7.18 -4.39 -1.98
N MET A 183 7.79 -4.25 -3.17
CA MET A 183 8.75 -5.23 -3.69
C MET A 183 9.98 -5.33 -2.76
N MET A 184 10.53 -4.21 -2.30
CA MET A 184 11.66 -4.21 -1.36
C MET A 184 11.29 -4.87 -0.04
N CYS A 185 10.10 -4.57 0.52
CA CYS A 185 9.58 -5.20 1.73
C CYS A 185 9.49 -6.72 1.58
N TYR A 186 8.95 -7.20 0.45
CA TYR A 186 8.87 -8.62 0.14
C TYR A 186 10.26 -9.31 0.06
N ALA A 187 11.23 -8.63 -0.55
CA ALA A 187 12.56 -9.20 -0.83
C ALA A 187 13.58 -9.02 0.31
N THR A 188 13.22 -8.29 1.37
CA THR A 188 14.09 -8.07 2.52
C THR A 188 13.60 -8.91 3.69
N PRO A 189 14.47 -9.72 4.35
CA PRO A 189 14.09 -10.47 5.54
C PRO A 189 13.50 -9.55 6.61
N GLN A 190 12.49 -10.07 7.29
CA GLN A 190 11.96 -9.39 8.47
C GLN A 190 12.99 -9.43 9.58
N SER A 191 13.06 -8.39 10.41
CA SER A 191 13.82 -8.44 11.65
C SER A 191 13.20 -9.46 12.61
N GLU A 192 14.02 -10.12 13.44
CA GLU A 192 13.52 -11.05 14.47
C GLU A 192 12.57 -10.37 15.45
N ASP A 193 12.68 -9.05 15.61
CA ASP A 193 11.84 -8.21 16.48
C ASP A 193 10.57 -7.70 15.77
N PHE A 194 10.41 -7.99 14.47
CA PHE A 194 9.24 -7.57 13.70
C PHE A 194 8.04 -8.44 14.04
N SER A 195 7.40 -8.15 15.14
CA SER A 195 6.07 -8.69 15.43
C SER A 195 5.12 -7.56 15.78
N TYR A 196 4.24 -7.21 14.86
CA TYR A 196 3.02 -6.46 15.19
C TYR A 196 2.20 -7.16 16.29
N THR A 197 2.42 -8.46 16.50
CA THR A 197 1.90 -9.24 17.62
C THR A 197 2.35 -8.75 18.99
N MET A 198 3.32 -7.85 19.11
CA MET A 198 3.68 -7.25 20.41
C MET A 198 2.56 -6.38 20.99
N TYR A 199 1.63 -5.89 20.18
CA TYR A 199 0.47 -5.14 20.68
C TYR A 199 -0.66 -6.04 21.18
N VAL A 200 -0.73 -7.31 20.80
CA VAL A 200 -1.84 -8.22 21.11
C VAL A 200 -1.57 -9.11 22.35
N LYS A 201 -0.33 -9.16 22.89
CA LYS A 201 0.02 -10.06 24.00
C LYS A 201 0.53 -9.36 25.25
N LYS A 202 -0.07 -8.24 25.65
CA LYS A 202 0.02 -7.71 27.01
C LYS A 202 -1.37 -7.33 27.52
N SER A 203 -2.25 -8.31 27.56
CA SER A 203 -3.47 -8.24 28.36
C SER A 203 -3.58 -9.52 29.19
#